data_ba3cb53c6ee37447e3c6b34b5d92d231
#
_entry.id   ba3cb53c6ee37447e3c6b34b5d92d231
#
_cell.length_a   1.000
_cell.length_b   1.000
_cell.length_c   1.000
_cell.angle_alpha   90.00
_cell.angle_beta   90.00
_cell.angle_gamma   90.00
#
_symmetry.space_group_name_H-M   'P 1'
#
loop_
_entity.id
_entity.type
_entity.pdbx_description
1 polymer ?
#
loop_
_entity_poly.entity_id
_entity_poly.type
_entity_poly.pdbx_seq_one_letter_code
_entity_poly.pdbx_strand_id
1 'polypeptide(L)'
;MVGVGFAAQGFDRSSYYRRIADSINSQAKFIFEGISEDELIGNFGLVGGGAAGHEIDRYDLTLGTPPDALLLATSEDHSDNYQRVVEEAYFMYPGAGGTQDPGVRADMVYFRTAGGGAVFSTGSIAWCGSLAHNGYDNNVSRITANVLERFSADDPR
;
A
#
# COMPACT_ATOMS: atom_id res chain seq x y z
N MET A 1 -16.08 0.72 0.75
CA MET A 1 -15.00 0.98 1.75
C MET A 1 -13.79 0.18 1.33
N VAL A 2 -12.64 0.81 1.20
CA VAL A 2 -11.41 0.17 0.68
C VAL A 2 -10.37 -0.11 1.78
N GLY A 3 -10.65 0.26 3.03
CA GLY A 3 -9.82 -0.04 4.20
C GLY A 3 -8.67 0.93 4.45
N VAL A 4 -8.41 1.83 3.54
CA VAL A 4 -7.44 2.92 3.67
C VAL A 4 -8.09 4.24 3.26
N GLY A 5 -7.55 5.35 3.71
CA GLY A 5 -8.04 6.68 3.38
C GLY A 5 -6.93 7.60 2.92
N PHE A 6 -7.27 8.52 2.02
CA PHE A 6 -6.34 9.48 1.47
C PHE A 6 -5.71 10.32 2.57
N ALA A 7 -4.41 10.19 2.75
CA ALA A 7 -3.69 10.71 3.90
C ALA A 7 -2.60 11.72 3.53
N ALA A 8 -1.91 11.51 2.42
CA ALA A 8 -0.83 12.38 2.00
C ALA A 8 -0.63 12.38 0.49
N GLN A 9 0.06 13.38 -0.01
CA GLN A 9 0.44 13.46 -1.42
C GLN A 9 1.80 14.13 -1.60
N GLY A 10 2.48 13.78 -2.70
CA GLY A 10 3.70 14.40 -3.18
C GLY A 10 3.97 13.97 -4.62
N PHE A 11 4.67 14.81 -5.40
CA PHE A 11 4.78 14.60 -6.85
C PHE A 11 6.22 14.61 -7.37
N ASP A 12 7.19 14.29 -6.52
CA ASP A 12 8.59 14.16 -6.90
C ASP A 12 8.99 12.69 -7.15
N ARG A 13 9.44 11.99 -6.13
CA ARG A 13 9.79 10.59 -6.21
C ARG A 13 8.78 9.71 -5.49
N SER A 14 8.43 8.57 -6.06
CA SER A 14 7.69 7.51 -5.36
C SER A 14 8.64 6.61 -4.57
N SER A 15 8.10 5.89 -3.62
CA SER A 15 8.84 5.00 -2.75
C SER A 15 8.37 3.54 -2.91
N TYR A 16 8.76 2.69 -1.98
CA TYR A 16 8.52 1.25 -1.94
C TYR A 16 7.83 0.86 -0.63
N TYR A 17 7.37 -0.40 -0.56
CA TYR A 17 6.79 -0.94 0.67
C TYR A 17 7.73 -1.95 1.31
N ARG A 18 7.61 -2.03 2.64
CA ARG A 18 8.21 -3.09 3.44
C ARG A 18 7.11 -3.87 4.15
N ARG A 19 7.23 -5.19 4.12
CA ARG A 19 6.29 -6.08 4.81
C ARG A 19 6.40 -5.91 6.32
N ILE A 20 5.28 -6.08 7.00
CA ILE A 20 5.20 -6.05 8.46
C ILE A 20 4.53 -7.32 9.01
N ALA A 21 4.40 -7.46 10.33
CA ALA A 21 4.03 -8.70 10.99
C ALA A 21 2.74 -9.36 10.47
N ASP A 22 1.71 -8.58 10.14
CA ASP A 22 0.45 -9.16 9.64
C ASP A 22 0.57 -9.80 8.25
N SER A 23 1.64 -9.55 7.52
CA SER A 23 1.87 -10.13 6.19
C SER A 23 2.03 -11.67 6.21
N ILE A 24 2.38 -12.26 7.36
CA ILE A 24 2.49 -13.72 7.54
C ILE A 24 1.21 -14.34 8.12
N ASN A 25 0.17 -13.56 8.37
CA ASN A 25 -1.12 -14.06 8.82
C ASN A 25 -1.68 -15.09 7.84
N SER A 26 -2.21 -16.18 8.34
CA SER A 26 -2.72 -17.30 7.52
C SER A 26 -3.80 -16.88 6.52
N GLN A 27 -4.55 -15.84 6.81
CA GLN A 27 -5.59 -15.29 5.92
C GLN A 27 -5.03 -14.47 4.75
N ALA A 28 -3.83 -13.89 4.91
CA ALA A 28 -3.25 -12.95 3.94
C ALA A 28 -1.93 -13.42 3.31
N LYS A 29 -1.30 -14.47 3.83
CA LYS A 29 0.01 -14.95 3.35
C LYS A 29 0.06 -15.28 1.85
N PHE A 30 -1.08 -15.67 1.25
CA PHE A 30 -1.17 -15.95 -0.19
C PHE A 30 -0.79 -14.74 -1.04
N ILE A 31 -1.03 -13.52 -0.55
CA ILE A 31 -0.73 -12.25 -1.24
C ILE A 31 0.76 -12.17 -1.57
N PHE A 32 1.60 -12.67 -0.67
CA PHE A 32 3.07 -12.60 -0.79
C PHE A 32 3.71 -13.93 -1.23
N GLU A 33 2.94 -14.84 -1.81
CA GLU A 33 3.49 -16.09 -2.31
C GLU A 33 4.53 -15.82 -3.43
N GLY A 34 5.74 -16.34 -3.23
CA GLY A 34 6.88 -16.10 -4.12
C GLY A 34 7.63 -14.78 -3.86
N ILE A 35 7.32 -14.06 -2.76
CA ILE A 35 7.99 -12.81 -2.36
C ILE A 35 8.69 -13.03 -1.01
N SER A 36 9.98 -12.74 -0.92
CA SER A 36 10.74 -12.85 0.31
C SER A 36 10.29 -11.83 1.37
N GLU A 37 10.44 -12.16 2.65
CA GLU A 37 9.95 -11.30 3.74
C GLU A 37 10.69 -9.96 3.83
N ASP A 38 11.95 -9.94 3.49
CA ASP A 38 12.85 -8.77 3.49
C ASP A 38 12.90 -8.01 2.16
N GLU A 39 12.20 -8.51 1.13
CA GLU A 39 12.19 -7.91 -0.20
C GLU A 39 11.47 -6.55 -0.19
N LEU A 40 12.10 -5.54 -0.80
CA LEU A 40 11.48 -4.24 -1.03
C LEU A 40 10.46 -4.35 -2.16
N ILE A 41 9.19 -4.06 -1.87
CA ILE A 41 8.11 -4.19 -2.83
C ILE A 41 7.98 -2.91 -3.62
N GLY A 42 8.16 -3.02 -4.95
CA GLY A 42 7.95 -1.89 -5.85
C GLY A 42 8.97 -0.76 -5.72
N ASN A 43 10.25 -1.08 -5.44
CA ASN A 43 11.35 -0.12 -5.52
C ASN A 43 11.76 0.15 -6.98
N PHE A 44 10.75 0.31 -7.84
CA PHE A 44 10.81 0.57 -9.27
C PHE A 44 9.43 1.02 -9.76
N GLY A 45 9.36 1.67 -10.91
CA GLY A 45 8.09 2.04 -11.55
C GLY A 45 8.22 3.25 -12.46
N LEU A 46 7.22 3.46 -13.30
CA LEU A 46 7.16 4.61 -14.23
C LEU A 46 6.79 5.91 -13.51
N VAL A 47 6.06 5.81 -12.40
CA VAL A 47 5.58 6.97 -11.64
C VAL A 47 6.54 7.24 -10.50
N GLY A 48 7.39 8.22 -10.64
CA GLY A 48 8.35 8.62 -9.60
C GLY A 48 9.39 7.56 -9.20
N GLY A 49 9.51 6.46 -9.96
CA GLY A 49 10.49 5.40 -9.69
C GLY A 49 10.10 4.40 -8.61
N GLY A 50 8.84 4.37 -8.16
CA GLY A 50 8.38 3.46 -7.11
C GLY A 50 6.89 3.14 -7.19
N ALA A 51 6.43 2.17 -6.41
CA ALA A 51 5.03 1.74 -6.37
C ALA A 51 4.20 2.45 -5.28
N ALA A 52 4.84 3.16 -4.37
CA ALA A 52 4.19 3.95 -3.32
C ALA A 52 4.42 5.45 -3.58
N GLY A 53 3.42 6.12 -4.14
CA GLY A 53 3.63 7.52 -4.48
C GLY A 53 2.44 8.24 -5.09
N HIS A 54 2.66 9.51 -5.32
CA HIS A 54 1.74 10.54 -5.71
C HIS A 54 0.64 10.74 -4.65
N GLU A 55 -0.50 10.15 -4.79
CA GLU A 55 -1.53 10.10 -3.75
C GLU A 55 -1.37 8.81 -2.98
N ILE A 56 -1.27 8.92 -1.67
CA ILE A 56 -1.03 7.79 -0.77
C ILE A 56 -2.05 7.76 0.36
N ASP A 57 -2.54 6.55 0.62
CA ASP A 57 -3.60 6.25 1.59
C ASP A 57 -3.03 5.39 2.70
N ARG A 58 -3.40 5.66 3.95
CA ARG A 58 -2.94 4.88 5.09
C ARG A 58 -4.06 4.14 5.81
N TYR A 59 -3.66 3.10 6.49
CA TYR A 59 -4.44 2.47 7.55
C TYR A 59 -4.62 3.46 8.71
N ASP A 60 -5.86 3.73 9.08
CA ASP A 60 -6.17 4.55 10.23
C ASP A 60 -7.59 4.25 10.74
N LEU A 61 -7.70 3.74 11.94
CA LEU A 61 -8.99 3.42 12.57
C LEU A 61 -9.87 4.65 12.73
N THR A 62 -9.28 5.83 12.93
CA THR A 62 -10.03 7.08 13.08
C THR A 62 -10.60 7.60 11.76
N LEU A 63 -10.00 7.18 10.63
CA LEU A 63 -10.45 7.48 9.27
C LEU A 63 -11.36 6.38 8.69
N GLY A 64 -11.72 5.36 9.49
CA GLY A 64 -12.71 4.35 9.13
C GLY A 64 -12.13 3.05 8.56
N THR A 65 -10.85 2.76 8.76
CA THR A 65 -10.31 1.42 8.51
C THR A 65 -11.04 0.40 9.40
N PRO A 66 -11.51 -0.74 8.87
CA PRO A 66 -12.11 -1.78 9.69
C PRO A 66 -11.16 -2.26 10.77
N PRO A 67 -11.63 -2.47 12.02
CA PRO A 67 -10.76 -2.83 13.13
C PRO A 67 -10.14 -4.24 13.01
N ASP A 68 -10.68 -5.08 12.15
CA ASP A 68 -10.19 -6.42 11.82
C ASP A 68 -9.34 -6.45 10.54
N ALA A 69 -9.09 -5.31 9.93
CA ALA A 69 -8.21 -5.22 8.76
C ALA A 69 -6.76 -5.51 9.15
N LEU A 70 -6.12 -6.39 8.40
CA LEU A 70 -4.71 -6.69 8.52
C LEU A 70 -3.90 -5.60 7.81
N LEU A 71 -2.94 -5.02 8.51
CA LEU A 71 -1.95 -4.12 7.94
C LEU A 71 -0.74 -4.94 7.47
N LEU A 72 -0.59 -5.12 6.17
CA LEU A 72 0.33 -6.09 5.57
C LEU A 72 1.73 -5.53 5.28
N ALA A 73 1.77 -4.31 4.77
CA ALA A 73 2.99 -3.61 4.41
C ALA A 73 2.76 -2.10 4.52
N THR A 74 3.82 -1.37 4.77
CA THR A 74 3.81 0.09 4.82
C THR A 74 4.93 0.65 3.97
N SER A 75 4.69 1.79 3.35
CA SER A 75 5.75 2.49 2.61
C SER A 75 6.62 3.30 3.56
N GLU A 76 7.86 3.50 3.15
CA GLU A 76 8.86 4.27 3.89
C GLU A 76 9.69 5.12 2.91
N ASP A 77 10.57 5.96 3.42
CA ASP A 77 11.50 6.78 2.63
C ASP A 77 10.82 7.80 1.68
N HIS A 78 9.67 8.34 2.09
CA HIS A 78 9.08 9.48 1.37
C HIS A 78 9.88 10.76 1.61
N SER A 79 9.96 11.62 0.58
CA SER A 79 10.61 12.93 0.67
C SER A 79 9.74 13.94 1.45
N ASP A 80 10.31 15.09 1.80
CA ASP A 80 9.57 16.18 2.44
C ASP A 80 8.62 16.93 1.47
N ASN A 81 8.63 16.59 0.18
CA ASN A 81 7.60 17.02 -0.76
C ASN A 81 6.26 16.28 -0.54
N TYR A 82 6.28 15.13 0.13
CA TYR A 82 5.07 14.47 0.60
C TYR A 82 4.59 15.11 1.89
N GLN A 83 3.33 15.52 1.91
CA GLN A 83 2.72 16.12 3.07
C GLN A 83 1.30 15.62 3.25
N ARG A 84 0.80 15.66 4.49
CA ARG A 84 -0.58 15.31 4.77
C ARG A 84 -1.55 16.21 4.01
N VAL A 85 -2.68 15.62 3.63
CA VAL A 85 -3.76 16.33 2.94
C VAL A 85 -4.62 17.14 3.91
N VAL A 86 -5.50 17.88 3.34
CA VAL A 86 -6.30 18.94 3.94
C VAL A 86 -7.15 18.54 5.15
N GLU A 87 -7.64 17.34 5.17
CA GLU A 87 -8.44 16.82 6.28
C GLU A 87 -7.64 16.73 7.58
N GLU A 88 -6.30 16.76 7.45
CA GLU A 88 -5.40 16.61 8.57
C GLU A 88 -4.46 17.81 8.77
N ALA A 89 -3.99 18.40 7.66
CA ALA A 89 -3.07 19.53 7.73
C ALA A 89 -3.21 20.41 6.49
N TYR A 90 -3.79 21.58 6.68
CA TYR A 90 -4.05 22.52 5.57
C TYR A 90 -2.82 23.28 5.11
N PHE A 91 -1.78 23.34 5.92
CA PHE A 91 -0.59 24.15 5.65
C PHE A 91 0.67 23.31 5.74
N MET A 92 1.56 23.53 4.77
CA MET A 92 2.93 23.07 4.85
C MET A 92 3.64 23.75 6.03
N TYR A 93 4.19 22.97 6.94
CA TYR A 93 4.96 23.48 8.07
C TYR A 93 6.22 22.61 8.28
N PRO A 94 7.28 23.16 8.87
CA PRO A 94 8.46 22.37 9.19
C PRO A 94 8.11 21.13 10.03
N GLY A 95 8.60 19.96 9.64
CA GLY A 95 8.31 18.70 10.33
C GLY A 95 7.05 17.95 9.84
N ALA A 96 6.35 18.46 8.80
CA ALA A 96 5.19 17.80 8.21
C ALA A 96 5.52 16.93 7.00
N GLY A 97 6.77 16.92 6.57
CA GLY A 97 7.22 16.16 5.39
C GLY A 97 7.47 14.69 5.67
N GLY A 98 7.58 13.90 4.61
CA GLY A 98 7.72 12.45 4.66
C GLY A 98 8.93 11.93 5.44
N THR A 99 9.99 12.73 5.57
CA THR A 99 11.16 12.36 6.38
C THR A 99 10.93 12.48 7.89
N GLN A 100 9.88 13.14 8.33
CA GLN A 100 9.65 13.50 9.74
C GLN A 100 8.26 13.08 10.24
N ASP A 101 7.26 13.05 9.39
CA ASP A 101 5.89 12.71 9.75
C ASP A 101 5.57 11.23 9.44
N PRO A 102 5.43 10.35 10.43
CA PRO A 102 5.12 8.95 10.24
C PRO A 102 3.72 8.70 9.65
N GLY A 103 2.87 9.72 9.59
CA GLY A 103 1.57 9.67 8.93
C GLY A 103 1.65 9.81 7.41
N VAL A 104 2.81 10.19 6.87
CA VAL A 104 3.08 10.25 5.43
C VAL A 104 3.57 8.87 4.97
N ARG A 105 2.61 7.99 4.66
CA ARG A 105 2.89 6.65 4.18
C ARG A 105 1.69 6.06 3.42
N ALA A 106 1.97 5.14 2.52
CA ALA A 106 0.98 4.25 1.91
C ALA A 106 0.96 2.92 2.66
N ASP A 107 -0.23 2.39 2.90
CA ASP A 107 -0.39 1.12 3.62
C ASP A 107 -1.12 0.09 2.76
N MET A 108 -0.61 -1.14 2.73
CA MET A 108 -1.32 -2.29 2.16
C MET A 108 -2.19 -2.92 3.23
N VAL A 109 -3.47 -3.10 2.92
CA VAL A 109 -4.41 -3.74 3.85
C VAL A 109 -5.18 -4.87 3.19
N TYR A 110 -5.59 -5.84 4.02
CA TYR A 110 -6.49 -6.92 3.64
C TYR A 110 -7.51 -7.16 4.74
N PHE A 111 -8.76 -7.34 4.37
CA PHE A 111 -9.82 -7.74 5.30
C PHE A 111 -10.94 -8.48 4.58
N ARG A 112 -11.70 -9.26 5.34
CA ARG A 112 -12.90 -9.94 4.85
C ARG A 112 -14.13 -9.10 5.17
N THR A 113 -15.09 -9.12 4.25
CA THR A 113 -16.37 -8.43 4.45
C THR A 113 -17.41 -9.39 5.06
N ALA A 114 -18.39 -8.84 5.77
CA ALA A 114 -19.49 -9.62 6.34
C ALA A 114 -20.29 -10.39 5.28
N GLY A 115 -20.28 -9.96 4.04
CA GLY A 115 -20.93 -10.64 2.91
C GLY A 115 -20.13 -11.80 2.30
N GLY A 116 -18.99 -12.18 2.90
CA GLY A 116 -18.15 -13.29 2.42
C GLY A 116 -17.08 -12.89 1.39
N GLY A 117 -17.06 -11.65 0.92
CA GLY A 117 -16.01 -11.14 0.05
C GLY A 117 -14.75 -10.71 0.81
N ALA A 118 -13.76 -10.23 0.09
CA ALA A 118 -12.54 -9.66 0.67
C ALA A 118 -12.14 -8.38 -0.06
N VAL A 119 -11.35 -7.56 0.61
CA VAL A 119 -10.76 -6.34 0.08
C VAL A 119 -9.24 -6.40 0.25
N PHE A 120 -8.53 -6.05 -0.80
CA PHE A 120 -7.10 -5.78 -0.78
C PHE A 120 -6.86 -4.38 -1.35
N SER A 121 -6.15 -3.55 -0.63
CA SER A 121 -5.79 -2.19 -1.05
C SER A 121 -4.29 -1.98 -0.92
N THR A 122 -3.71 -1.25 -1.87
CA THR A 122 -2.28 -0.93 -1.88
C THR A 122 -1.97 0.47 -1.36
N GLY A 123 -2.99 1.32 -1.24
CA GLY A 123 -2.85 2.67 -0.71
C GLY A 123 -2.01 3.62 -1.58
N SER A 124 -1.90 3.36 -2.88
CA SER A 124 -1.13 4.23 -3.78
C SER A 124 -1.60 4.15 -5.22
N ILE A 125 -1.72 5.30 -5.88
CA ILE A 125 -2.01 5.36 -7.32
C ILE A 125 -0.79 4.99 -8.17
N ALA A 126 0.43 5.09 -7.63
CA ALA A 126 1.65 4.72 -8.34
C ALA A 126 1.81 3.20 -8.53
N TRP A 127 1.05 2.37 -7.79
CA TRP A 127 1.08 0.91 -7.89
C TRP A 127 0.93 0.41 -9.33
N CYS A 128 -0.07 0.92 -10.05
CA CYS A 128 -0.34 0.51 -11.43
C CYS A 128 0.82 0.84 -12.38
N GLY A 129 1.56 1.92 -12.12
CA GLY A 129 2.73 2.32 -12.91
C GLY A 129 3.94 1.39 -12.74
N SER A 130 3.92 0.50 -11.76
CA SER A 130 5.00 -0.47 -11.49
C SER A 130 4.73 -1.86 -12.07
N LEU A 131 3.48 -2.16 -12.48
CA LEU A 131 3.10 -3.49 -12.98
C LEU A 131 3.95 -3.97 -14.15
N ALA A 132 4.13 -3.14 -15.19
CA ALA A 132 4.81 -3.54 -16.42
C ALA A 132 6.35 -3.59 -16.31
N HIS A 133 6.91 -3.25 -15.15
CA HIS A 133 8.36 -3.28 -14.95
C HIS A 133 8.93 -4.67 -15.25
N ASN A 134 10.08 -4.70 -15.93
CA ASN A 134 10.75 -5.94 -16.32
C ASN A 134 9.83 -6.95 -17.04
N GLY A 135 8.90 -6.46 -17.89
CA GLY A 135 7.99 -7.34 -18.62
C GLY A 135 7.03 -8.12 -17.72
N TYR A 136 6.59 -7.52 -16.62
CA TYR A 136 5.75 -8.10 -15.57
C TYR A 136 6.46 -9.14 -14.67
N ASP A 137 7.74 -9.38 -14.84
CA ASP A 137 8.54 -10.23 -13.95
C ASP A 137 9.08 -9.41 -12.78
N ASN A 138 8.21 -9.15 -11.80
CA ASN A 138 8.50 -8.32 -10.63
C ASN A 138 7.51 -8.60 -9.48
N ASN A 139 7.84 -8.12 -8.27
CA ASN A 139 7.04 -8.39 -7.07
C ASN A 139 5.67 -7.67 -7.05
N VAL A 140 5.54 -6.50 -7.68
CA VAL A 140 4.25 -5.79 -7.79
C VAL A 140 3.27 -6.60 -8.64
N SER A 141 3.71 -7.09 -9.80
CA SER A 141 2.91 -7.96 -10.67
C SER A 141 2.59 -9.29 -10.00
N ARG A 142 3.55 -9.90 -9.28
CA ARG A 142 3.35 -11.15 -8.56
C ARG A 142 2.26 -11.00 -7.49
N ILE A 143 2.35 -9.98 -6.64
CA ILE A 143 1.33 -9.70 -5.62
C ILE A 143 -0.04 -9.49 -6.26
N THR A 144 -0.10 -8.69 -7.33
CA THR A 144 -1.36 -8.43 -8.04
C THR A 144 -1.96 -9.71 -8.61
N ALA A 145 -1.15 -10.56 -9.22
CA ALA A 145 -1.59 -11.86 -9.75
C ALA A 145 -2.11 -12.77 -8.63
N ASN A 146 -1.37 -12.91 -7.52
CA ASN A 146 -1.79 -13.73 -6.37
C ASN A 146 -3.17 -13.31 -5.82
N VAL A 147 -3.42 -11.99 -5.74
CA VAL A 147 -4.70 -11.46 -5.29
C VAL A 147 -5.81 -11.74 -6.29
N LEU A 148 -5.57 -11.47 -7.59
CA LEU A 148 -6.57 -11.68 -8.64
C LEU A 148 -6.93 -13.16 -8.79
N GLU A 149 -5.95 -14.06 -8.76
CA GLU A 149 -6.17 -15.50 -8.82
C GLU A 149 -7.01 -15.97 -7.62
N ARG A 150 -6.67 -15.50 -6.41
CA ARG A 150 -7.43 -15.85 -5.20
C ARG A 150 -8.87 -15.33 -5.23
N PHE A 151 -9.07 -14.10 -5.71
CA PHE A 151 -10.40 -13.46 -5.73
C PHE A 151 -11.29 -13.98 -6.85
N SER A 152 -10.71 -14.54 -7.92
CA SER A 152 -11.44 -15.14 -9.04
C SER A 152 -11.71 -16.63 -8.87
N ALA A 153 -11.17 -17.27 -7.84
CA ALA A 153 -11.45 -18.68 -7.54
C ALA A 153 -12.92 -18.89 -7.13
N ASP A 154 -13.55 -19.96 -7.62
CA ASP A 154 -14.97 -20.30 -7.35
C ASP A 154 -15.26 -20.59 -5.86
N ASP A 155 -14.22 -20.87 -5.05
CA ASP A 155 -14.31 -21.02 -3.59
C ASP A 155 -13.18 -20.24 -2.90
N PRO A 156 -13.37 -18.96 -2.61
CA PRO A 156 -12.35 -18.11 -2.02
C PRO A 156 -12.10 -18.35 -0.52
N ARG A 157 -12.49 -19.49 0.03
CA ARG A 157 -12.29 -19.88 1.44
C ARG A 157 -10.86 -20.20 1.82
#